data_53ad3c87b6489baba9867760cb6abb69
#
_entry.id   53ad3c87b6489baba9867760cb6abb69
#
_cell.length_a   1.000
_cell.length_b   1.000
_cell.length_c   1.000
_cell.angle_alpha   90.00
_cell.angle_beta   90.00
_cell.angle_gamma   90.00
#
_symmetry.space_group_name_H-M   'P 1'
#
loop_
_entity.id
_entity.type
_entity.pdbx_description
1 polymer ?
#
loop_
_entity_poly.entity_id
_entity_poly.type
_entity_poly.pdbx_seq_one_letter_code
_entity_poly.pdbx_strand_id
1 'polypeptide(L)'
;MRLPRILVALAVTAAVGSTACGAEVQQPAGAATGAAVTVTNCGAPLTVEGVPERVVTNDTGITEMMFALGLADRLVGHTSYPGKERDIASSPWKADFERTPLLGDAFTREVVQAADPDFVFAGWNYGFKESTGLTPDWVRSIGAVPYQLTEACRQPGTDRRGVMEPLDALYTDLANLGDIFGVRARADQLIAQYRDQVAKAAAGAPAGQEPARVFLFDSATAEPFTSGRHAAPSQIIREAGGSNIFDDLNDSWTTASWEAAAQRDPQAILIVDYGAGPENSVQAKIEQLRTHPLMAGTTAVRENNLLALPYAALVEGPRNPQAVVTVAEFLRSRGY
;
A
#
# COMPACT_ATOMS: atom_id res chain seq x y z
N MET A 1 -12.87 -15.14 -107.92
CA MET A 1 -14.21 -15.33 -107.36
C MET A 1 -14.14 -15.13 -105.87
N ARG A 2 -14.93 -14.22 -105.35
CA ARG A 2 -14.65 -13.52 -104.08
C ARG A 2 -15.44 -14.13 -102.96
N LEU A 3 -14.80 -14.54 -101.83
CA LEU A 3 -15.45 -14.89 -100.57
C LEU A 3 -15.80 -13.63 -99.74
N PRO A 4 -16.93 -13.59 -99.08
CA PRO A 4 -17.26 -12.51 -98.12
C PRO A 4 -16.70 -12.87 -96.74
N ARG A 5 -16.21 -11.83 -96.11
CA ARG A 5 -15.76 -11.85 -94.72
C ARG A 5 -16.97 -11.76 -93.76
N ILE A 6 -17.07 -12.67 -92.80
CA ILE A 6 -18.01 -12.65 -91.73
C ILE A 6 -17.35 -11.90 -90.54
N LEU A 7 -18.00 -10.77 -90.12
CA LEU A 7 -17.66 -10.02 -88.91
C LEU A 7 -18.38 -10.66 -87.72
N VAL A 8 -17.61 -11.10 -86.74
CA VAL A 8 -18.15 -11.52 -85.45
C VAL A 8 -18.08 -10.31 -84.49
N ALA A 9 -19.23 -9.81 -84.08
CA ALA A 9 -19.36 -8.75 -83.08
C ALA A 9 -19.27 -9.38 -81.67
N LEU A 10 -18.25 -8.98 -80.92
CA LEU A 10 -18.09 -9.36 -79.51
C LEU A 10 -18.83 -8.34 -78.67
N ALA A 11 -19.91 -8.77 -78.00
CA ALA A 11 -20.61 -7.96 -77.01
C ALA A 11 -19.84 -8.03 -75.67
N VAL A 12 -19.35 -6.88 -75.22
CA VAL A 12 -18.72 -6.72 -73.89
C VAL A 12 -19.80 -6.27 -72.94
N THR A 13 -20.20 -7.13 -71.99
CA THR A 13 -21.06 -6.78 -70.85
C THR A 13 -20.20 -6.23 -69.76
N ALA A 14 -20.34 -4.92 -69.47
CA ALA A 14 -19.73 -4.25 -68.33
C ALA A 14 -20.52 -4.58 -67.06
N ALA A 15 -19.89 -5.37 -66.15
CA ALA A 15 -20.37 -5.55 -64.79
C ALA A 15 -19.91 -4.35 -63.91
N VAL A 16 -20.85 -3.54 -63.45
CA VAL A 16 -20.59 -2.47 -62.48
C VAL A 16 -20.50 -3.12 -61.12
N GLY A 17 -19.29 -3.31 -60.61
CA GLY A 17 -19.03 -3.73 -59.24
C GLY A 17 -19.13 -2.53 -58.28
N SER A 18 -20.14 -2.50 -57.43
CA SER A 18 -20.25 -1.55 -56.30
C SER A 18 -19.19 -1.89 -55.25
N THR A 19 -18.09 -1.15 -55.19
CA THR A 19 -17.15 -1.18 -54.09
C THR A 19 -17.76 -0.46 -52.89
N ALA A 20 -18.33 -1.21 -51.94
CA ALA A 20 -18.61 -0.72 -50.61
C ALA A 20 -17.27 -0.48 -49.89
N CYS A 21 -16.90 0.79 -49.64
CA CYS A 21 -15.87 1.17 -48.71
C CYS A 21 -16.34 0.83 -47.30
N GLY A 22 -16.08 -0.38 -46.85
CA GLY A 22 -16.07 -0.71 -45.43
C GLY A 22 -14.77 -0.15 -44.86
N ALA A 23 -14.86 0.88 -44.02
CA ALA A 23 -13.75 1.30 -43.19
C ALA A 23 -13.44 0.12 -42.23
N GLU A 24 -12.38 -0.61 -42.47
CA GLU A 24 -11.79 -1.49 -41.45
C GLU A 24 -11.42 -0.60 -40.28
N VAL A 25 -12.14 -0.77 -39.17
CA VAL A 25 -11.71 -0.26 -37.87
C VAL A 25 -10.42 -1.03 -37.52
N GLN A 26 -9.28 -0.42 -37.78
CA GLN A 26 -8.03 -0.92 -37.24
C GLN A 26 -8.16 -0.98 -35.72
N GLN A 27 -8.24 -2.20 -35.19
CA GLN A 27 -7.99 -2.41 -33.77
C GLN A 27 -6.62 -1.81 -33.45
N PRO A 28 -6.49 -1.02 -32.35
CA PRO A 28 -5.19 -0.54 -31.92
C PRO A 28 -4.28 -1.75 -31.71
N ALA A 29 -3.21 -1.78 -32.47
CA ALA A 29 -2.16 -2.78 -32.33
C ALA A 29 -1.48 -2.57 -30.97
N GLY A 30 -1.37 -3.65 -30.20
CA GLY A 30 -0.39 -3.75 -29.15
C GLY A 30 -0.94 -3.95 -27.74
N ALA A 31 -1.76 -4.98 -27.53
CA ALA A 31 -1.71 -5.63 -26.22
C ALA A 31 -0.34 -6.33 -26.13
N ALA A 32 0.49 -5.93 -25.16
CA ALA A 32 1.75 -6.60 -24.87
C ALA A 32 1.46 -8.09 -24.64
N THR A 33 2.05 -8.96 -25.45
CA THR A 33 1.86 -10.42 -25.41
C THR A 33 2.69 -11.03 -24.26
N GLY A 34 2.42 -10.59 -23.01
CA GLY A 34 2.82 -11.31 -21.81
C GLY A 34 1.78 -12.39 -21.52
N ALA A 35 2.20 -13.56 -21.06
CA ALA A 35 1.28 -14.57 -20.56
C ALA A 35 0.49 -13.99 -19.39
N ALA A 36 -0.82 -14.32 -19.27
CA ALA A 36 -1.63 -13.95 -18.13
C ALA A 36 -1.01 -14.48 -16.84
N VAL A 37 -0.95 -13.63 -15.83
CA VAL A 37 -0.47 -13.97 -14.48
C VAL A 37 -1.65 -13.98 -13.53
N THR A 38 -1.81 -15.04 -12.75
CA THR A 38 -2.83 -15.12 -11.70
C THR A 38 -2.19 -15.20 -10.34
N VAL A 39 -2.55 -14.27 -9.46
CA VAL A 39 -2.13 -14.22 -8.06
C VAL A 39 -3.35 -14.30 -7.14
N THR A 40 -3.14 -14.55 -5.86
CA THR A 40 -4.22 -14.42 -4.86
C THR A 40 -4.16 -13.04 -4.24
N ASN A 41 -5.25 -12.28 -4.31
CA ASN A 41 -5.39 -10.99 -3.66
C ASN A 41 -6.68 -10.96 -2.83
N CYS A 42 -6.59 -10.65 -1.55
CA CYS A 42 -7.70 -10.69 -0.59
C CYS A 42 -8.52 -12.00 -0.63
N GLY A 43 -7.84 -13.15 -0.75
CA GLY A 43 -8.45 -14.48 -0.77
C GLY A 43 -9.15 -14.88 -2.08
N ALA A 44 -9.07 -14.05 -3.12
CA ALA A 44 -9.64 -14.31 -4.43
C ALA A 44 -8.55 -14.34 -5.52
N PRO A 45 -8.73 -15.13 -6.59
CA PRO A 45 -7.83 -15.09 -7.74
C PRO A 45 -7.97 -13.74 -8.46
N LEU A 46 -6.82 -13.11 -8.75
CA LEU A 46 -6.69 -11.91 -9.56
C LEU A 46 -5.84 -12.25 -10.78
N THR A 47 -6.45 -12.22 -11.97
CA THR A 47 -5.75 -12.45 -13.23
C THR A 47 -5.42 -11.11 -13.88
N VAL A 48 -4.16 -10.95 -14.30
CA VAL A 48 -3.62 -9.77 -14.97
C VAL A 48 -3.14 -10.18 -16.35
N GLU A 49 -3.71 -9.59 -17.38
CA GLU A 49 -3.35 -9.85 -18.77
C GLU A 49 -2.18 -8.93 -19.17
N GLY A 50 -1.02 -9.53 -19.47
CA GLY A 50 0.18 -8.76 -19.78
C GLY A 50 0.80 -8.07 -18.56
N VAL A 51 1.86 -7.29 -18.78
CA VAL A 51 2.53 -6.51 -17.73
C VAL A 51 1.95 -5.11 -17.71
N PRO A 52 1.42 -4.63 -16.57
CA PRO A 52 0.85 -3.27 -16.49
C PRO A 52 1.91 -2.18 -16.78
N GLU A 53 1.48 -1.14 -17.50
CA GLU A 53 2.35 -0.03 -17.93
C GLU A 53 1.94 1.32 -17.34
N ARG A 54 0.72 1.43 -16.81
CA ARG A 54 0.12 2.68 -16.34
C ARG A 54 -0.44 2.51 -14.93
N VAL A 55 0.46 2.50 -13.96
CA VAL A 55 0.12 2.23 -12.56
C VAL A 55 -0.23 3.52 -11.83
N VAL A 56 -1.33 3.52 -11.10
CA VAL A 56 -1.67 4.53 -10.10
C VAL A 56 -1.62 3.91 -8.71
N THR A 57 -0.93 4.56 -7.79
CA THR A 57 -0.85 4.14 -6.39
C THR A 57 -1.48 5.18 -5.46
N ASN A 58 -2.00 4.70 -4.34
CA ASN A 58 -2.45 5.56 -3.25
C ASN A 58 -1.64 5.26 -1.98
N ASP A 59 -1.19 6.31 -1.30
CA ASP A 59 -0.40 6.25 -0.09
C ASP A 59 1.12 5.99 -0.27
N THR A 60 1.90 6.47 0.72
CA THR A 60 3.37 6.45 0.67
C THR A 60 3.92 5.02 0.72
N GLY A 61 3.44 4.18 1.64
CA GLY A 61 3.93 2.80 1.81
C GLY A 61 3.70 1.95 0.57
N ILE A 62 2.51 2.06 -0.04
CA ILE A 62 2.12 1.38 -1.28
C ILE A 62 2.99 1.83 -2.45
N THR A 63 3.21 3.14 -2.58
CA THR A 63 4.06 3.71 -3.64
C THR A 63 5.52 3.24 -3.49
N GLU A 64 6.03 3.20 -2.26
CA GLU A 64 7.39 2.72 -1.98
C GLU A 64 7.59 1.24 -2.25
N MET A 65 6.55 0.39 -2.18
CA MET A 65 6.66 -1.01 -2.62
C MET A 65 6.98 -1.10 -4.12
N MET A 66 6.35 -0.28 -4.94
CA MET A 66 6.67 -0.20 -6.37
C MET A 66 8.11 0.28 -6.61
N PHE A 67 8.55 1.29 -5.87
CA PHE A 67 9.93 1.79 -5.97
C PHE A 67 10.97 0.76 -5.52
N ALA A 68 10.73 0.05 -4.43
CA ALA A 68 11.61 -1.00 -3.92
C ALA A 68 11.78 -2.14 -4.94
N LEU A 69 10.73 -2.44 -5.71
CA LEU A 69 10.77 -3.40 -6.81
C LEU A 69 11.44 -2.86 -8.08
N GLY A 70 11.80 -1.56 -8.14
CA GLY A 70 12.39 -0.91 -9.32
C GLY A 70 11.37 -0.56 -10.40
N LEU A 71 10.12 -0.35 -10.04
CA LEU A 71 8.99 -0.13 -10.93
C LEU A 71 8.53 1.34 -11.01
N ALA A 72 9.38 2.29 -10.61
CA ALA A 72 9.04 3.71 -10.63
C ALA A 72 8.59 4.20 -12.03
N ASP A 73 9.20 3.69 -13.09
CA ASP A 73 8.88 4.07 -14.47
C ASP A 73 7.51 3.52 -14.96
N ARG A 74 6.88 2.63 -14.19
CA ARG A 74 5.52 2.12 -14.44
C ARG A 74 4.45 3.03 -13.85
N LEU A 75 4.79 3.93 -12.91
CA LEU A 75 3.84 4.80 -12.28
C LEU A 75 3.53 6.00 -13.17
N VAL A 76 2.27 6.14 -13.56
CA VAL A 76 1.75 7.38 -14.17
C VAL A 76 1.43 8.43 -13.12
N GLY A 77 1.35 8.02 -11.85
CA GLY A 77 1.29 8.91 -10.71
C GLY A 77 0.86 8.24 -9.42
N HIS A 78 0.94 9.03 -8.36
CA HIS A 78 0.51 8.63 -7.03
C HIS A 78 -0.34 9.72 -6.38
N THR A 79 -1.14 9.35 -5.37
CA THR A 79 -1.76 10.31 -4.47
C THR A 79 -1.15 10.23 -3.09
N SER A 80 -1.10 11.35 -2.40
CA SER A 80 -0.63 11.46 -1.03
C SER A 80 -1.49 12.45 -0.27
N TYR A 81 -1.87 12.13 0.95
CA TYR A 81 -2.62 13.06 1.80
C TYR A 81 -1.75 14.26 2.19
N PRO A 82 -2.36 15.45 2.38
CA PRO A 82 -1.66 16.62 2.89
C PRO A 82 -0.91 16.31 4.20
N GLY A 83 0.29 16.86 4.35
CA GLY A 83 1.12 16.68 5.55
C GLY A 83 2.10 15.52 5.48
N LYS A 84 2.17 14.80 4.36
CA LYS A 84 3.16 13.70 4.18
C LYS A 84 4.45 14.13 3.47
N GLU A 85 4.66 15.42 3.24
CA GLU A 85 5.84 15.95 2.55
C GLU A 85 7.14 15.59 3.28
N ARG A 86 7.13 15.61 4.63
CA ARG A 86 8.29 15.19 5.44
C ARG A 86 8.54 13.70 5.31
N ASP A 87 7.49 12.91 5.27
CA ASP A 87 7.55 11.46 5.13
C ASP A 87 8.18 11.08 3.78
N ILE A 88 7.74 11.73 2.70
CA ILE A 88 8.34 11.61 1.37
C ILE A 88 9.79 12.12 1.37
N ALA A 89 10.07 13.27 2.01
CA ALA A 89 11.41 13.84 2.08
C ALA A 89 12.41 12.93 2.81
N SER A 90 11.94 12.11 3.77
CA SER A 90 12.74 11.11 4.49
C SER A 90 12.81 9.75 3.81
N SER A 91 12.14 9.59 2.67
CA SER A 91 12.07 8.33 1.94
C SER A 91 13.44 7.90 1.40
N PRO A 92 13.81 6.63 1.51
CA PRO A 92 14.92 6.05 0.75
C PRO A 92 14.74 6.19 -0.77
N TRP A 93 13.51 6.36 -1.23
CA TRP A 93 13.11 6.53 -2.64
C TRP A 93 12.68 7.96 -2.96
N LYS A 94 13.20 8.96 -2.25
CA LYS A 94 12.87 10.37 -2.49
C LYS A 94 13.03 10.78 -3.95
N ALA A 95 14.13 10.35 -4.60
CA ALA A 95 14.37 10.65 -6.02
C ALA A 95 13.31 10.03 -6.95
N ASP A 96 12.73 8.89 -6.58
CA ASP A 96 11.63 8.26 -7.32
C ASP A 96 10.33 9.05 -7.12
N PHE A 97 10.05 9.53 -5.92
CA PHE A 97 8.92 10.44 -5.67
C PHE A 97 9.03 11.75 -6.46
N GLU A 98 10.23 12.36 -6.51
CA GLU A 98 10.45 13.62 -7.22
C GLU A 98 10.19 13.53 -8.73
N ARG A 99 10.34 12.36 -9.33
CA ARG A 99 10.09 12.14 -10.76
C ARG A 99 8.71 11.54 -11.07
N THR A 100 8.00 11.00 -10.06
CA THR A 100 6.66 10.42 -10.24
C THR A 100 5.60 11.51 -10.01
N PRO A 101 4.66 11.73 -10.94
CA PRO A 101 3.63 12.76 -10.78
C PRO A 101 2.79 12.58 -9.52
N LEU A 102 2.67 13.63 -8.71
CA LEU A 102 1.65 13.72 -7.67
C LEU A 102 0.33 14.11 -8.33
N LEU A 103 -0.64 13.20 -8.32
CA LEU A 103 -1.94 13.39 -8.99
C LEU A 103 -2.89 14.27 -8.19
N GLY A 104 -2.69 14.36 -6.86
CA GLY A 104 -3.49 15.19 -5.98
C GLY A 104 -3.43 14.74 -4.52
N ASP A 105 -4.11 15.52 -3.68
CA ASP A 105 -4.16 15.32 -2.22
C ASP A 105 -5.27 14.33 -1.81
N ALA A 106 -6.07 13.86 -2.76
CA ALA A 106 -7.16 12.93 -2.52
C ALA A 106 -7.21 11.86 -3.61
N PHE A 107 -7.48 10.63 -3.19
CA PHE A 107 -7.68 9.50 -4.09
C PHE A 107 -9.16 9.40 -4.46
N THR A 108 -9.55 10.01 -5.59
CA THR A 108 -10.93 10.05 -6.07
C THR A 108 -11.08 9.37 -7.42
N ARG A 109 -12.34 9.07 -7.81
CA ARG A 109 -12.64 8.48 -9.11
C ARG A 109 -12.16 9.36 -10.26
N GLU A 110 -12.33 10.66 -10.14
CA GLU A 110 -11.93 11.65 -11.13
C GLU A 110 -10.41 11.68 -11.31
N VAL A 111 -9.66 11.66 -10.22
CA VAL A 111 -8.19 11.63 -10.22
C VAL A 111 -7.68 10.34 -10.88
N VAL A 112 -8.22 9.19 -10.47
CA VAL A 112 -7.84 7.90 -11.04
C VAL A 112 -8.19 7.82 -12.52
N GLN A 113 -9.41 8.21 -12.90
CA GLN A 113 -9.87 8.17 -14.30
C GLN A 113 -9.06 9.11 -15.20
N ALA A 114 -8.71 10.30 -14.71
CA ALA A 114 -7.90 11.26 -15.48
C ALA A 114 -6.47 10.76 -15.76
N ALA A 115 -5.93 9.90 -14.88
CA ALA A 115 -4.63 9.28 -15.08
C ALA A 115 -4.66 8.14 -16.10
N ASP A 116 -5.84 7.65 -16.50
CA ASP A 116 -6.03 6.55 -17.47
C ASP A 116 -5.16 5.33 -17.15
N PRO A 117 -5.30 4.72 -15.94
CA PRO A 117 -4.47 3.61 -15.52
C PRO A 117 -4.93 2.28 -16.13
N ASP A 118 -4.01 1.33 -16.25
CA ASP A 118 -4.29 -0.09 -16.46
C ASP A 118 -4.19 -0.91 -15.16
N PHE A 119 -3.58 -0.33 -14.11
CA PHE A 119 -3.43 -0.96 -12.78
C PHE A 119 -3.56 0.08 -11.67
N VAL A 120 -4.36 -0.24 -10.64
CA VAL A 120 -4.59 0.63 -9.49
C VAL A 120 -4.27 -0.12 -8.21
N PHE A 121 -3.28 0.34 -7.45
CA PHE A 121 -2.87 -0.26 -6.19
C PHE A 121 -3.21 0.66 -5.02
N ALA A 122 -4.13 0.21 -4.16
CA ALA A 122 -4.64 1.02 -3.05
C ALA A 122 -5.05 0.15 -1.85
N GLY A 123 -5.12 0.76 -0.66
CA GLY A 123 -5.66 0.13 0.53
C GLY A 123 -7.19 0.23 0.61
N TRP A 124 -7.79 -0.36 1.64
CA TRP A 124 -9.22 -0.24 1.93
C TRP A 124 -9.47 0.80 3.04
N ASN A 125 -10.51 1.61 2.89
CA ASN A 125 -10.90 2.75 3.73
C ASN A 125 -10.01 3.99 3.65
N TYR A 126 -8.82 3.91 3.14
CA TYR A 126 -7.93 5.04 2.86
C TYR A 126 -7.52 5.14 1.37
N GLY A 127 -8.03 4.24 0.53
CA GLY A 127 -7.96 4.21 -0.91
C GLY A 127 -9.28 3.78 -1.48
N PHE A 128 -9.48 2.45 -1.69
CA PHE A 128 -10.78 1.91 -2.05
C PHE A 128 -11.78 2.14 -0.91
N LYS A 129 -12.97 2.61 -1.24
CA LYS A 129 -14.00 2.92 -0.25
C LYS A 129 -15.40 2.93 -0.88
N GLU A 130 -16.35 2.22 -0.24
CA GLU A 130 -17.76 2.17 -0.69
C GLU A 130 -18.40 3.56 -0.74
N SER A 131 -18.21 4.37 0.30
CA SER A 131 -18.88 5.67 0.42
C SER A 131 -18.46 6.70 -0.65
N THR A 132 -17.30 6.51 -1.29
CA THR A 132 -16.83 7.35 -2.41
C THR A 132 -17.13 6.72 -3.77
N GLY A 133 -17.58 5.47 -3.79
CA GLY A 133 -17.77 4.68 -5.01
C GLY A 133 -16.47 4.30 -5.73
N LEU A 134 -15.30 4.62 -5.16
CA LEU A 134 -14.00 4.17 -5.64
C LEU A 134 -13.73 2.77 -5.08
N THR A 135 -14.23 1.77 -5.77
CA THR A 135 -14.15 0.36 -5.36
C THR A 135 -13.36 -0.46 -6.39
N PRO A 136 -12.88 -1.65 -6.04
CA PRO A 136 -12.28 -2.56 -7.01
C PRO A 136 -13.19 -2.83 -8.22
N ASP A 137 -14.50 -2.93 -8.03
CA ASP A 137 -15.46 -3.15 -9.13
C ASP A 137 -15.55 -1.92 -10.05
N TRP A 138 -15.52 -0.72 -9.49
CA TRP A 138 -15.46 0.48 -10.31
C TRP A 138 -14.16 0.54 -11.12
N VAL A 139 -13.01 0.20 -10.53
CA VAL A 139 -11.72 0.15 -11.26
C VAL A 139 -11.79 -0.83 -12.42
N ARG A 140 -12.38 -2.03 -12.22
CA ARG A 140 -12.62 -2.98 -13.33
C ARG A 140 -13.52 -2.39 -14.41
N SER A 141 -14.52 -1.60 -14.04
CA SER A 141 -15.47 -1.01 -14.99
C SER A 141 -14.84 0.03 -15.93
N ILE A 142 -13.70 0.62 -15.55
CA ILE A 142 -12.90 1.52 -16.41
C ILE A 142 -11.78 0.78 -17.16
N GLY A 143 -11.71 -0.56 -17.07
CA GLY A 143 -10.74 -1.39 -17.79
C GLY A 143 -9.40 -1.59 -17.07
N ALA A 144 -9.25 -1.11 -15.83
CA ALA A 144 -8.04 -1.27 -15.05
C ALA A 144 -8.12 -2.47 -14.08
N VAL A 145 -6.97 -3.01 -13.69
CA VAL A 145 -6.85 -4.06 -12.68
C VAL A 145 -6.74 -3.44 -11.29
N PRO A 146 -7.66 -3.70 -10.36
CA PRO A 146 -7.52 -3.29 -8.97
C PRO A 146 -6.67 -4.30 -8.19
N TYR A 147 -5.62 -3.84 -7.53
CA TYR A 147 -4.88 -4.60 -6.54
C TYR A 147 -5.08 -3.95 -5.17
N GLN A 148 -5.61 -4.70 -4.22
CA GLN A 148 -5.82 -4.20 -2.86
C GLN A 148 -4.66 -4.62 -1.98
N LEU A 149 -4.12 -3.67 -1.20
CA LEU A 149 -3.10 -3.93 -0.18
C LEU A 149 -3.55 -5.07 0.74
N THR A 150 -2.70 -6.08 0.94
CA THR A 150 -3.09 -7.31 1.64
C THR A 150 -3.40 -7.08 3.12
N GLU A 151 -2.67 -6.18 3.82
CA GLU A 151 -3.01 -5.77 5.20
C GLU A 151 -4.42 -5.19 5.30
N ALA A 152 -4.85 -4.49 4.26
CA ALA A 152 -6.17 -3.86 4.21
C ALA A 152 -7.29 -4.80 3.73
N CYS A 153 -7.01 -6.08 3.47
CA CYS A 153 -8.05 -7.05 3.13
C CYS A 153 -9.02 -7.24 4.28
N ARG A 154 -10.33 -7.20 3.97
CA ARG A 154 -11.39 -7.38 4.98
C ARG A 154 -11.52 -8.84 5.40
N GLN A 155 -11.75 -9.05 6.68
CA GLN A 155 -12.14 -10.36 7.22
C GLN A 155 -13.53 -10.74 6.68
N PRO A 156 -13.76 -12.03 6.35
CA PRO A 156 -15.02 -12.46 5.75
C PRO A 156 -16.24 -12.03 6.57
N GLY A 157 -17.20 -11.36 5.92
CA GLY A 157 -18.47 -10.94 6.53
C GLY A 157 -18.39 -9.78 7.51
N THR A 158 -17.26 -9.06 7.57
CA THR A 158 -17.06 -7.91 8.45
C THR A 158 -16.41 -6.73 7.72
N ASP A 159 -16.40 -5.55 8.36
CA ASP A 159 -15.63 -4.40 7.91
C ASP A 159 -14.23 -4.34 8.53
N ARG A 160 -13.90 -5.29 9.40
CA ARG A 160 -12.58 -5.38 10.02
C ARG A 160 -11.54 -5.80 9.00
N ARG A 161 -10.35 -5.24 9.10
CA ARG A 161 -9.22 -5.51 8.21
C ARG A 161 -8.22 -6.45 8.85
N GLY A 162 -7.41 -7.09 8.00
CA GLY A 162 -6.34 -7.99 8.40
C GLY A 162 -6.75 -9.45 8.34
N VAL A 163 -6.13 -10.18 7.41
CA VAL A 163 -6.39 -11.62 7.15
C VAL A 163 -5.15 -12.47 7.40
N MET A 164 -4.02 -11.84 7.64
CA MET A 164 -2.74 -12.48 7.97
C MET A 164 -1.85 -11.54 8.79
N GLU A 165 -0.69 -12.03 9.22
CA GLU A 165 0.31 -11.21 9.91
C GLU A 165 0.84 -10.11 8.99
N PRO A 166 1.02 -8.85 9.48
CA PRO A 166 1.34 -7.70 8.64
C PRO A 166 2.63 -7.80 7.81
N LEU A 167 3.71 -8.39 8.37
CA LEU A 167 4.93 -8.60 7.57
C LEU A 167 4.76 -9.70 6.53
N ASP A 168 3.93 -10.71 6.79
CA ASP A 168 3.59 -11.71 5.77
C ASP A 168 2.70 -11.11 4.67
N ALA A 169 1.85 -10.14 5.02
CA ALA A 169 1.09 -9.37 4.05
C ALA A 169 2.03 -8.57 3.11
N LEU A 170 3.00 -7.85 3.66
CA LEU A 170 4.04 -7.16 2.89
C LEU A 170 4.80 -8.12 1.97
N TYR A 171 5.23 -9.29 2.48
CA TYR A 171 5.96 -10.27 1.67
C TYR A 171 5.08 -10.86 0.56
N THR A 172 3.80 -11.06 0.85
CA THR A 172 2.81 -11.52 -0.13
C THR A 172 2.62 -10.49 -1.24
N ASP A 173 2.45 -9.21 -0.88
CA ASP A 173 2.30 -8.14 -1.86
C ASP A 173 3.55 -7.96 -2.72
N LEU A 174 4.74 -7.97 -2.14
CA LEU A 174 5.99 -7.94 -2.90
C LEU A 174 6.12 -9.12 -3.87
N ALA A 175 5.75 -10.33 -3.44
CA ALA A 175 5.80 -11.53 -4.28
C ALA A 175 4.78 -11.45 -5.44
N ASN A 176 3.53 -11.07 -5.14
CA ASN A 176 2.47 -10.91 -6.13
C ASN A 176 2.82 -9.83 -7.17
N LEU A 177 3.28 -8.66 -6.72
CA LEU A 177 3.75 -7.60 -7.61
C LEU A 177 4.96 -8.06 -8.43
N GLY A 178 5.88 -8.83 -7.80
CA GLY A 178 7.01 -9.44 -8.49
C GLY A 178 6.59 -10.34 -9.65
N ASP A 179 5.55 -11.14 -9.45
CA ASP A 179 4.99 -12.01 -10.50
C ASP A 179 4.25 -11.18 -11.58
N ILE A 180 3.37 -10.26 -11.18
CA ILE A 180 2.59 -9.40 -12.08
C ILE A 180 3.49 -8.58 -13.00
N PHE A 181 4.54 -7.98 -12.46
CA PHE A 181 5.45 -7.09 -13.21
C PHE A 181 6.68 -7.80 -13.78
N GLY A 182 6.79 -9.13 -13.64
CA GLY A 182 7.91 -9.91 -14.15
C GLY A 182 9.26 -9.62 -13.48
N VAL A 183 9.25 -9.15 -12.24
CA VAL A 183 10.44 -8.83 -11.42
C VAL A 183 10.57 -9.74 -10.19
N ARG A 184 10.08 -10.98 -10.28
CA ARG A 184 10.04 -11.95 -9.17
C ARG A 184 11.38 -12.14 -8.47
N ALA A 185 12.48 -12.22 -9.21
CA ALA A 185 13.81 -12.37 -8.62
C ALA A 185 14.18 -11.18 -7.71
N ARG A 186 13.76 -9.96 -8.06
CA ARG A 186 13.94 -8.76 -7.22
C ARG A 186 13.07 -8.84 -5.97
N ALA A 187 11.82 -9.25 -6.11
CA ALA A 187 10.91 -9.44 -4.97
C ALA A 187 11.46 -10.47 -3.98
N ASP A 188 11.92 -11.63 -4.45
CA ASP A 188 12.49 -12.68 -3.60
C ASP A 188 13.75 -12.19 -2.86
N GLN A 189 14.61 -11.41 -3.54
CA GLN A 189 15.79 -10.80 -2.91
C GLN A 189 15.39 -9.83 -1.78
N LEU A 190 14.40 -8.96 -2.00
CA LEU A 190 13.92 -8.01 -0.99
C LEU A 190 13.30 -8.75 0.20
N ILE A 191 12.44 -9.73 -0.05
CA ILE A 191 11.80 -10.53 0.99
C ILE A 191 12.86 -11.23 1.85
N ALA A 192 13.87 -11.84 1.24
CA ALA A 192 14.95 -12.49 1.96
C ALA A 192 15.75 -11.49 2.81
N GLN A 193 16.06 -10.32 2.27
CA GLN A 193 16.75 -9.23 2.99
C GLN A 193 15.93 -8.74 4.18
N TYR A 194 14.63 -8.52 4.01
CA TYR A 194 13.74 -8.02 5.04
C TYR A 194 13.55 -9.05 6.17
N ARG A 195 13.37 -10.32 5.83
CA ARG A 195 13.31 -11.40 6.82
C ARG A 195 14.61 -11.53 7.65
N ASP A 196 15.76 -11.44 7.01
CA ASP A 196 17.06 -11.45 7.69
C ASP A 196 17.22 -10.26 8.64
N GLN A 197 16.80 -9.07 8.20
CA GLN A 197 16.84 -7.84 9.01
C GLN A 197 15.95 -7.96 10.27
N VAL A 198 14.71 -8.43 10.11
CA VAL A 198 13.79 -8.67 11.22
C VAL A 198 14.34 -9.72 12.17
N ALA A 199 14.82 -10.87 11.67
CA ALA A 199 15.37 -11.94 12.48
C ALA A 199 16.59 -11.48 13.31
N LYS A 200 17.47 -10.64 12.74
CA LYS A 200 18.60 -10.06 13.46
C LYS A 200 18.18 -9.11 14.58
N ALA A 201 17.14 -8.31 14.35
CA ALA A 201 16.60 -7.42 15.36
C ALA A 201 15.98 -8.21 16.54
N ALA A 202 15.17 -9.23 16.22
CA ALA A 202 14.53 -10.12 17.20
C ALA A 202 15.54 -10.91 18.04
N ALA A 203 16.64 -11.40 17.44
CA ALA A 203 17.70 -12.11 18.14
C ALA A 203 18.43 -11.27 19.20
N GLY A 204 18.33 -9.93 19.14
CA GLY A 204 18.90 -9.02 20.12
C GLY A 204 18.03 -8.79 21.37
N ALA A 205 16.83 -9.36 21.44
CA ALA A 205 15.96 -9.22 22.61
C ALA A 205 16.53 -9.99 23.80
N PRO A 206 16.49 -9.45 25.04
CA PRO A 206 17.00 -10.14 26.24
C PRO A 206 16.21 -11.41 26.51
N ALA A 207 16.92 -12.54 26.65
CA ALA A 207 16.30 -13.83 26.94
C ALA A 207 15.69 -13.84 28.36
N GLY A 208 14.47 -14.35 28.50
CA GLY A 208 13.78 -14.53 29.78
C GLY A 208 13.21 -13.24 30.38
N GLN A 209 13.22 -12.13 29.67
CA GLN A 209 12.57 -10.89 30.09
C GLN A 209 11.14 -10.85 29.54
N GLU A 210 10.19 -10.33 30.34
CA GLU A 210 8.83 -10.07 29.88
C GLU A 210 8.85 -8.97 28.79
N PRO A 211 8.10 -9.15 27.69
CA PRO A 211 8.02 -8.14 26.64
C PRO A 211 7.55 -6.79 27.17
N ALA A 212 8.22 -5.71 26.77
CA ALA A 212 7.81 -4.36 27.15
C ALA A 212 6.39 -4.05 26.61
N ARG A 213 5.52 -3.54 27.47
CA ARG A 213 4.18 -3.09 27.07
C ARG A 213 4.30 -1.79 26.29
N VAL A 214 3.92 -1.82 25.03
CA VAL A 214 4.06 -0.70 24.09
C VAL A 214 2.68 -0.23 23.63
N PHE A 215 2.44 1.07 23.71
CA PHE A 215 1.29 1.73 23.13
C PHE A 215 1.66 2.39 21.81
N LEU A 216 0.90 2.13 20.75
CA LEU A 216 0.98 2.92 19.53
C LEU A 216 -0.01 4.09 19.62
N PHE A 217 0.47 5.30 19.56
CA PHE A 217 -0.33 6.52 19.52
C PHE A 217 -0.23 7.18 18.14
N ASP A 218 -1.29 7.05 17.36
CA ASP A 218 -1.39 7.71 16.06
C ASP A 218 -1.86 9.16 16.22
N SER A 219 -3.09 9.32 16.69
CA SER A 219 -3.77 10.61 16.85
C SER A 219 -4.92 10.45 17.83
N ALA A 220 -5.52 11.56 18.25
CA ALA A 220 -6.76 11.53 18.99
C ALA A 220 -7.58 12.81 18.75
N THR A 221 -8.90 12.65 18.61
CA THR A 221 -9.87 13.73 18.77
C THR A 221 -10.54 13.66 20.15
N ALA A 222 -11.32 12.62 20.40
CA ALA A 222 -11.83 12.29 21.75
C ALA A 222 -11.09 11.08 22.31
N GLU A 223 -10.97 10.02 21.52
CA GLU A 223 -10.33 8.75 21.86
C GLU A 223 -9.09 8.51 21.00
N PRO A 224 -8.11 7.72 21.49
CA PRO A 224 -6.90 7.46 20.73
C PRO A 224 -7.14 6.54 19.55
N PHE A 225 -6.64 6.92 18.38
CA PHE A 225 -6.49 6.04 17.24
C PHE A 225 -5.17 5.28 17.37
N THR A 226 -5.22 3.96 17.19
CA THR A 226 -4.13 3.04 17.49
C THR A 226 -4.12 1.85 16.54
N SER A 227 -3.15 0.94 16.72
CA SER A 227 -3.10 -0.33 16.01
C SER A 227 -3.72 -1.46 16.82
N GLY A 228 -4.61 -2.24 16.20
CA GLY A 228 -4.95 -3.58 16.61
C GLY A 228 -3.93 -4.60 16.09
N ARG A 229 -4.19 -5.90 16.32
CA ARG A 229 -3.23 -6.98 16.03
C ARG A 229 -2.81 -7.10 14.57
N HIS A 230 -3.65 -6.66 13.64
CA HIS A 230 -3.44 -6.82 12.21
C HIS A 230 -2.84 -5.58 11.53
N ALA A 231 -2.50 -4.53 12.27
CA ALA A 231 -1.74 -3.40 11.72
C ALA A 231 -0.23 -3.65 11.85
N ALA A 232 0.54 -3.14 10.90
CA ALA A 232 2.00 -3.29 10.88
C ALA A 232 2.68 -2.97 12.23
N PRO A 233 2.30 -1.92 12.99
CA PRO A 233 2.93 -1.63 14.28
C PRO A 233 2.85 -2.75 15.30
N SER A 234 1.77 -3.54 15.34
CA SER A 234 1.66 -4.65 16.30
C SER A 234 2.73 -5.70 16.06
N GLN A 235 2.97 -6.08 14.81
CA GLN A 235 4.05 -7.01 14.51
C GLN A 235 5.43 -6.36 14.66
N ILE A 236 5.61 -5.11 14.24
CA ILE A 236 6.87 -4.36 14.46
C ILE A 236 7.25 -4.38 15.95
N ILE A 237 6.31 -4.07 16.84
CA ILE A 237 6.52 -4.10 18.28
C ILE A 237 6.90 -5.50 18.77
N ARG A 238 6.18 -6.53 18.30
CA ARG A 238 6.42 -7.92 18.70
C ARG A 238 7.79 -8.42 18.26
N GLU A 239 8.15 -8.20 16.99
CA GLU A 239 9.47 -8.60 16.45
C GLU A 239 10.62 -7.79 17.08
N ALA A 240 10.32 -6.62 17.63
CA ALA A 240 11.28 -5.78 18.38
C ALA A 240 11.44 -6.22 19.86
N GLY A 241 10.72 -7.25 20.33
CA GLY A 241 10.77 -7.73 21.72
C GLY A 241 9.76 -7.05 22.66
N GLY A 242 8.82 -6.27 22.14
CA GLY A 242 7.72 -5.67 22.89
C GLY A 242 6.40 -6.42 22.73
N SER A 243 5.36 -5.91 23.38
CA SER A 243 3.97 -6.36 23.26
C SER A 243 3.07 -5.15 23.07
N ASN A 244 2.30 -5.11 21.97
CA ASN A 244 1.31 -4.05 21.79
C ASN A 244 0.21 -4.21 22.83
N ILE A 245 -0.06 -3.15 23.61
CA ILE A 245 -1.10 -3.21 24.64
C ILE A 245 -2.51 -3.43 24.07
N PHE A 246 -2.71 -3.25 22.77
CA PHE A 246 -3.98 -3.47 22.06
C PHE A 246 -3.93 -4.64 21.05
N ASP A 247 -3.04 -5.61 21.23
CA ASP A 247 -2.97 -6.80 20.38
C ASP A 247 -4.20 -7.73 20.51
N ASP A 248 -5.06 -7.50 21.50
CA ASP A 248 -6.34 -8.17 21.66
C ASP A 248 -7.45 -7.60 20.76
N LEU A 249 -7.25 -6.43 20.14
CA LEU A 249 -8.20 -5.87 19.18
C LEU A 249 -8.03 -6.56 17.82
N ASN A 250 -9.06 -7.33 17.42
CA ASN A 250 -9.05 -8.09 16.16
C ASN A 250 -9.40 -7.19 14.96
N ASP A 251 -8.57 -6.18 14.71
CA ASP A 251 -8.66 -5.28 13.56
C ASP A 251 -7.23 -4.81 13.20
N SER A 252 -7.10 -4.08 12.10
CA SER A 252 -5.89 -3.36 11.75
C SER A 252 -5.84 -2.03 12.54
N TRP A 253 -6.03 -0.89 11.91
CA TRP A 253 -6.08 0.40 12.58
C TRP A 253 -7.48 0.66 13.15
N THR A 254 -7.57 1.03 14.44
CA THR A 254 -8.83 1.15 15.16
C THR A 254 -8.76 2.19 16.29
N THR A 255 -9.89 2.50 16.88
CA THR A 255 -9.99 3.39 18.05
C THR A 255 -10.04 2.54 19.32
N ALA A 256 -9.33 2.97 20.35
CA ALA A 256 -9.38 2.43 21.70
C ALA A 256 -9.81 3.49 22.70
N SER A 257 -9.92 3.17 24.00
CA SER A 257 -10.18 4.17 25.02
C SER A 257 -8.92 4.57 25.79
N TRP A 258 -8.89 5.81 26.26
CA TRP A 258 -7.81 6.33 27.12
C TRP A 258 -7.72 5.58 28.45
N GLU A 259 -8.86 5.17 29.01
CA GLU A 259 -8.92 4.37 30.24
C GLU A 259 -8.23 3.02 30.05
N ALA A 260 -8.54 2.34 28.93
CA ALA A 260 -7.90 1.05 28.62
C ALA A 260 -6.40 1.21 28.40
N ALA A 261 -5.97 2.26 27.70
CA ALA A 261 -4.56 2.57 27.52
C ALA A 261 -3.83 2.80 28.85
N ALA A 262 -4.41 3.62 29.73
CA ALA A 262 -3.83 3.92 31.04
C ALA A 262 -3.81 2.70 31.97
N GLN A 263 -4.90 1.90 32.02
CA GLN A 263 -4.97 0.67 32.84
C GLN A 263 -3.91 -0.35 32.43
N ARG A 264 -3.57 -0.42 31.16
CA ARG A 264 -2.53 -1.33 30.65
C ARG A 264 -1.12 -0.82 30.90
N ASP A 265 -0.97 0.38 31.45
CA ASP A 265 0.28 1.03 31.85
C ASP A 265 1.42 0.78 30.87
N PRO A 266 1.43 1.40 29.68
CA PRO A 266 2.49 1.20 28.73
C PRO A 266 3.84 1.66 29.30
N GLN A 267 4.88 0.88 29.02
CA GLN A 267 6.27 1.15 29.39
C GLN A 267 7.00 1.97 28.32
N ALA A 268 6.48 1.92 27.09
CA ALA A 268 6.93 2.72 25.96
C ALA A 268 5.72 3.17 25.09
N ILE A 269 5.86 4.30 24.41
CA ILE A 269 4.87 4.78 23.44
C ILE A 269 5.57 5.06 22.11
N LEU A 270 5.08 4.43 21.02
CA LEU A 270 5.43 4.79 19.66
C LEU A 270 4.44 5.85 19.16
N ILE A 271 4.95 6.92 18.61
CA ILE A 271 4.16 8.06 18.12
C ILE A 271 4.28 8.11 16.61
N VAL A 272 3.15 8.10 15.89
CA VAL A 272 3.16 8.27 14.44
C VAL A 272 3.47 9.73 14.09
N ASP A 273 4.56 9.97 13.36
CA ASP A 273 4.93 11.28 12.84
C ASP A 273 4.42 11.44 11.39
N TYR A 274 3.40 12.25 11.21
CA TYR A 274 2.90 12.63 9.89
C TYR A 274 3.69 13.77 9.25
N GLY A 275 4.54 14.45 10.01
CA GLY A 275 5.22 15.66 9.53
C GLY A 275 4.31 16.86 9.31
N ALA A 276 3.02 16.72 9.58
CA ALA A 276 1.99 17.72 9.33
C ALA A 276 1.93 18.75 10.46
N GLY A 277 1.54 19.97 10.10
CA GLY A 277 1.20 21.15 10.89
C GLY A 277 1.31 21.15 12.42
N PRO A 278 1.21 22.28 13.07
CA PRO A 278 1.53 22.37 14.50
C PRO A 278 0.65 21.47 15.40
N GLU A 279 -0.62 21.24 15.03
CA GLU A 279 -1.57 20.47 15.83
C GLU A 279 -1.32 18.95 15.80
N ASN A 280 -0.78 18.44 14.70
CA ASN A 280 -0.45 17.01 14.51
C ASN A 280 1.04 16.73 14.58
N SER A 281 1.82 17.70 15.05
CA SER A 281 3.25 17.51 15.23
C SER A 281 3.54 16.50 16.35
N VAL A 282 4.70 15.84 16.27
CA VAL A 282 5.19 14.96 17.36
C VAL A 282 5.18 15.69 18.70
N GLN A 283 5.57 16.97 18.72
CA GLN A 283 5.62 17.76 19.94
C GLN A 283 4.22 17.97 20.52
N ALA A 284 3.21 18.27 19.69
CA ALA A 284 1.82 18.41 20.15
C ALA A 284 1.28 17.08 20.70
N LYS A 285 1.57 15.96 20.06
CA LYS A 285 1.19 14.62 20.55
C LYS A 285 1.86 14.26 21.87
N ILE A 286 3.14 14.60 22.04
CA ILE A 286 3.86 14.42 23.32
C ILE A 286 3.21 15.27 24.41
N GLU A 287 2.90 16.52 24.12
CA GLU A 287 2.24 17.42 25.09
C GLU A 287 0.83 16.93 25.45
N GLN A 288 0.07 16.43 24.48
CA GLN A 288 -1.22 15.79 24.72
C GLN A 288 -1.09 14.60 25.68
N LEU A 289 -0.12 13.70 25.48
CA LEU A 289 0.13 12.55 26.37
C LEU A 289 0.53 13.02 27.78
N ARG A 290 1.36 14.04 27.91
CA ARG A 290 1.84 14.57 29.19
C ARG A 290 0.77 15.30 30.00
N THR A 291 -0.17 15.95 29.31
CA THR A 291 -1.24 16.73 29.96
C THR A 291 -2.55 15.94 30.11
N HIS A 292 -2.67 14.78 29.42
CA HIS A 292 -3.86 13.96 29.53
C HIS A 292 -3.99 13.33 30.92
N PRO A 293 -5.11 13.53 31.64
CA PRO A 293 -5.25 13.12 33.05
C PRO A 293 -4.95 11.68 33.36
N LEU A 294 -5.28 10.77 32.40
CA LEU A 294 -5.05 9.34 32.55
C LEU A 294 -3.63 8.91 32.11
N MET A 295 -3.08 9.54 31.06
CA MET A 295 -1.79 9.12 30.48
C MET A 295 -0.59 9.69 31.20
N ALA A 296 -0.70 10.88 31.81
CA ALA A 296 0.39 11.53 32.54
C ALA A 296 1.01 10.66 33.64
N GLY A 297 0.22 9.77 34.24
CA GLY A 297 0.63 8.85 35.29
C GLY A 297 1.25 7.52 34.80
N THR A 298 1.19 7.21 33.50
CA THR A 298 1.71 5.96 32.96
C THR A 298 3.23 5.92 32.98
N THR A 299 3.80 4.73 33.05
CA THR A 299 5.25 4.50 33.09
C THR A 299 5.95 5.15 31.89
N ALA A 300 5.44 4.97 30.68
CA ALA A 300 6.03 5.55 29.46
C ALA A 300 6.15 7.08 29.50
N VAL A 301 5.11 7.76 29.98
CA VAL A 301 5.08 9.24 30.03
C VAL A 301 5.97 9.78 31.15
N ARG A 302 5.93 9.17 32.35
CA ARG A 302 6.78 9.58 33.48
C ARG A 302 8.28 9.41 33.20
N GLU A 303 8.65 8.33 32.53
CA GLU A 303 10.04 7.99 32.21
C GLU A 303 10.50 8.56 30.87
N ASN A 304 9.60 9.25 30.17
CA ASN A 304 9.84 9.79 28.81
C ASN A 304 10.31 8.71 27.81
N ASN A 305 9.71 7.53 27.88
CA ASN A 305 9.93 6.43 26.94
C ASN A 305 9.05 6.61 25.69
N LEU A 306 9.30 7.65 24.92
CA LEU A 306 8.54 8.07 23.76
C LEU A 306 9.43 8.01 22.53
N LEU A 307 8.99 7.33 21.47
CA LEU A 307 9.70 7.24 20.20
C LEU A 307 8.76 7.65 19.07
N ALA A 308 9.11 8.68 18.33
CA ALA A 308 8.41 9.05 17.10
C ALA A 308 9.00 8.33 15.89
N LEU A 309 8.14 7.80 15.03
CA LEU A 309 8.51 7.16 13.77
C LEU A 309 7.69 7.77 12.63
N PRO A 310 8.30 7.94 11.44
CA PRO A 310 7.57 8.38 10.25
C PRO A 310 6.35 7.49 9.96
N TYR A 311 5.28 8.08 9.47
CA TYR A 311 4.06 7.34 9.11
C TYR A 311 4.34 6.14 8.20
N ALA A 312 5.13 6.32 7.12
CA ALA A 312 5.44 5.23 6.18
C ALA A 312 6.34 4.12 6.79
N ALA A 313 6.89 4.31 7.99
CA ALA A 313 7.58 3.25 8.72
C ALA A 313 6.60 2.36 9.51
N LEU A 314 5.36 2.80 9.72
CA LEU A 314 4.36 2.17 10.57
C LEU A 314 3.12 1.67 9.82
N VAL A 315 2.91 2.07 8.55
CA VAL A 315 1.93 1.44 7.66
C VAL A 315 2.60 0.33 6.88
N GLU A 316 1.82 -0.59 6.28
CA GLU A 316 2.41 -1.64 5.46
C GLU A 316 3.28 -1.05 4.36
N GLY A 317 4.55 -1.45 4.34
CA GLY A 317 5.50 -0.96 3.36
C GLY A 317 6.94 -1.40 3.62
N PRO A 318 7.84 -1.10 2.69
CA PRO A 318 9.22 -1.58 2.72
C PRO A 318 10.09 -0.95 3.83
N ARG A 319 9.56 0.02 4.59
CA ARG A 319 10.24 0.58 5.77
C ARG A 319 9.96 -0.23 7.06
N ASN A 320 8.98 -1.15 7.08
CA ASN A 320 8.62 -1.90 8.28
C ASN A 320 9.79 -2.70 8.87
N PRO A 321 10.63 -3.42 8.08
CA PRO A 321 11.78 -4.14 8.63
C PRO A 321 12.78 -3.23 9.35
N GLN A 322 13.02 -2.02 8.83
CA GLN A 322 13.86 -1.04 9.50
C GLN A 322 13.21 -0.47 10.76
N ALA A 323 11.88 -0.33 10.77
CA ALA A 323 11.14 0.08 11.97
C ALA A 323 11.30 -0.95 13.09
N VAL A 324 11.30 -2.26 12.79
CA VAL A 324 11.59 -3.31 13.79
C VAL A 324 12.98 -3.08 14.44
N VAL A 325 14.01 -2.82 13.64
CA VAL A 325 15.37 -2.52 14.16
C VAL A 325 15.34 -1.31 15.07
N THR A 326 14.73 -0.22 14.62
CA THR A 326 14.69 1.05 15.37
C THR A 326 13.94 0.91 16.70
N VAL A 327 12.80 0.20 16.70
CA VAL A 327 12.02 -0.06 17.93
C VAL A 327 12.80 -0.99 18.86
N ALA A 328 13.45 -2.03 18.35
CA ALA A 328 14.27 -2.95 19.18
C ALA A 328 15.45 -2.22 19.84
N GLU A 329 16.15 -1.35 19.10
CA GLU A 329 17.23 -0.51 19.68
C GLU A 329 16.69 0.44 20.74
N PHE A 330 15.53 1.06 20.48
CA PHE A 330 14.89 1.94 21.44
C PHE A 330 14.52 1.20 22.73
N LEU A 331 13.82 0.05 22.64
CA LEU A 331 13.42 -0.73 23.83
C LEU A 331 14.64 -1.15 24.63
N ARG A 332 15.69 -1.69 24.00
CA ARG A 332 16.94 -2.04 24.66
C ARG A 332 17.61 -0.86 25.35
N SER A 333 17.59 0.34 24.75
CA SER A 333 18.16 1.55 25.33
C SER A 333 17.41 2.01 26.60
N ARG A 334 16.20 1.51 26.80
CA ARG A 334 15.35 1.75 27.98
C ARG A 334 15.39 0.59 28.99
N GLY A 335 16.19 -0.43 28.74
CA GLY A 335 16.35 -1.58 29.63
C GLY A 335 15.32 -2.70 29.44
N TYR A 336 14.62 -2.69 28.31
CA TYR A 336 13.65 -3.72 27.95
C TYR A 336 14.18 -4.71 26.94
#